data_c2fb1d2eb7883b53bed9a087aa061279
#
_entry.id   c2fb1d2eb7883b53bed9a087aa061279
#
_cell.length_a   1.000
_cell.length_b   1.000
_cell.length_c   1.000
_cell.angle_alpha   90.00
_cell.angle_beta   90.00
_cell.angle_gamma   90.00
#
_symmetry.space_group_name_H-M   'P 1'
#
loop_
_entity.id
_entity.type
_entity.pdbx_description
1 polymer ?
#
loop_
_entity_poly.entity_id
_entity_poly.type
_entity_poly.pdbx_seq_one_letter_code
_entity_poly.pdbx_strand_id
1 'polypeptide(L)'
;MRWLLALICLSFATLSPASTVETLGGKTVEKVLVLKSAHQLQLINDGKPFKTYRISLGKNPKGHKLIEGDRRTPEGLYWIDWRKTSERFNLAMHISYPNISDAARARREGVKPGSMIMIHGTPDTEDYPEQ
;
A
#
# COMPACT_ATOMS: atom_id res chain seq x y z
N MET A 1 2.62 53.65 38.66
CA MET A 1 2.59 52.17 38.71
C MET A 1 2.49 51.66 37.29
N ARG A 2 3.55 51.07 36.80
CA ARG A 2 3.62 50.48 35.47
C ARG A 2 3.40 48.98 35.59
N TRP A 3 2.27 48.50 35.10
CA TRP A 3 2.02 47.04 34.96
C TRP A 3 2.63 46.58 33.66
N LEU A 4 3.71 45.81 33.74
CA LEU A 4 4.27 45.08 32.60
C LEU A 4 3.55 43.72 32.47
N LEU A 5 2.64 43.62 31.53
CA LEU A 5 2.08 42.34 31.12
C LEU A 5 3.09 41.64 30.19
N ALA A 6 3.81 40.69 30.73
CA ALA A 6 4.65 39.80 29.92
C ALA A 6 3.73 38.77 29.21
N LEU A 7 3.53 38.95 27.92
CA LEU A 7 2.88 37.95 27.06
C LEU A 7 3.89 36.81 26.82
N ILE A 8 3.70 35.71 27.51
CA ILE A 8 4.43 34.47 27.22
C ILE A 8 3.76 33.82 26.00
N CYS A 9 4.37 34.02 24.81
CA CYS A 9 4.02 33.24 23.63
C CYS A 9 4.54 31.80 23.80
N LEU A 10 3.66 30.90 24.20
CA LEU A 10 3.93 29.47 24.17
C LEU A 10 3.86 29.01 22.71
N SER A 11 5.03 28.90 22.05
CA SER A 11 5.13 28.29 20.75
C SER A 11 4.94 26.78 20.89
N PHE A 12 3.77 26.30 20.60
CA PHE A 12 3.57 24.86 20.38
C PHE A 12 4.23 24.47 19.05
N ALA A 13 5.43 23.92 19.16
CA ALA A 13 6.04 23.21 18.04
C ALA A 13 5.23 21.93 17.79
N THR A 14 4.37 21.96 16.78
CA THR A 14 3.74 20.75 16.27
C THR A 14 4.81 19.89 15.62
N LEU A 15 5.24 18.85 16.31
CA LEU A 15 6.03 17.80 15.68
C LEU A 15 5.12 17.11 14.66
N SER A 16 5.26 17.46 13.37
CA SER A 16 4.73 16.66 12.29
C SER A 16 5.42 15.31 12.32
N PRO A 17 4.69 14.18 12.28
CA PRO A 17 5.33 12.89 12.15
C PRO A 17 6.15 12.89 10.86
N ALA A 18 7.44 12.63 10.99
CA ALA A 18 8.31 12.48 9.84
C ALA A 18 7.78 11.33 8.97
N SER A 19 7.29 11.65 7.77
CA SER A 19 6.94 10.65 6.79
C SER A 19 8.20 9.84 6.49
N THR A 20 8.15 8.54 6.75
CA THR A 20 9.25 7.64 6.45
C THR A 20 9.38 7.55 4.93
N VAL A 21 10.38 8.22 4.37
CA VAL A 21 10.66 8.16 2.95
C VAL A 21 11.42 6.87 2.66
N GLU A 22 10.82 5.99 1.90
CA GLU A 22 11.44 4.76 1.45
C GLU A 22 12.38 5.05 0.27
N THR A 23 13.63 4.60 0.38
CA THR A 23 14.63 4.76 -0.69
C THR A 23 15.16 3.41 -1.15
N LEU A 24 15.35 3.26 -2.45
CA LEU A 24 15.97 2.10 -3.08
C LEU A 24 17.03 2.58 -4.08
N GLY A 25 18.28 2.14 -3.88
CA GLY A 25 19.38 2.55 -4.76
C GLY A 25 19.57 4.07 -4.82
N GLY A 26 19.34 4.78 -3.70
CA GLY A 26 19.44 6.24 -3.61
C GLY A 26 18.27 7.02 -4.21
N LYS A 27 17.24 6.34 -4.72
CA LYS A 27 16.01 6.97 -5.25
C LYS A 27 14.85 6.79 -4.29
N THR A 28 14.06 7.83 -4.12
CA THR A 28 12.82 7.79 -3.36
C THR A 28 11.73 7.05 -4.14
N VAL A 29 11.01 6.16 -3.49
CA VAL A 29 9.80 5.55 -4.06
C VAL A 29 8.61 6.47 -3.79
N GLU A 30 8.12 7.14 -4.83
CA GLU A 30 6.97 8.03 -4.74
C GLU A 30 5.65 7.28 -4.95
N LYS A 31 5.68 6.24 -5.78
CA LYS A 31 4.52 5.44 -6.14
C LYS A 31 4.94 4.01 -6.46
N VAL A 32 4.08 3.08 -6.08
CA VAL A 32 4.12 1.69 -6.57
C VAL A 32 2.99 1.54 -7.58
N LEU A 33 3.33 1.19 -8.81
CA LEU A 33 2.37 0.96 -9.89
C LEU A 33 2.29 -0.53 -10.19
N VAL A 34 1.09 -1.10 -10.08
CA VAL A 34 0.83 -2.49 -10.40
C VAL A 34 0.07 -2.58 -11.72
N LEU A 35 0.70 -3.16 -12.72
CA LEU A 35 0.14 -3.43 -14.04
C LEU A 35 -0.31 -4.89 -14.09
N LYS A 36 -1.57 -5.13 -13.74
CA LYS A 36 -2.12 -6.49 -13.59
C LYS A 36 -2.03 -7.31 -14.87
N SER A 37 -2.39 -6.73 -16.02
CA SER A 37 -2.33 -7.41 -17.32
C SER A 37 -0.91 -7.79 -17.77
N ALA A 38 0.08 -7.02 -17.30
CA ALA A 38 1.49 -7.26 -17.60
C ALA A 38 2.20 -8.10 -16.53
N HIS A 39 1.52 -8.43 -15.42
CA HIS A 39 2.12 -9.07 -14.25
C HIS A 39 3.39 -8.34 -13.76
N GLN A 40 3.32 -7.01 -13.68
CA GLN A 40 4.43 -6.16 -13.29
C GLN A 40 4.08 -5.25 -12.11
N LEU A 41 5.06 -5.04 -11.25
CA LEU A 41 5.06 -4.01 -10.23
C LEU A 41 6.24 -3.08 -10.49
N GLN A 42 5.97 -1.80 -10.61
CA GLN A 42 6.97 -0.77 -10.90
C GLN A 42 7.10 0.19 -9.73
N LEU A 43 8.33 0.52 -9.37
CA LEU A 43 8.64 1.61 -8.45
C LEU A 43 8.87 2.88 -9.26
N ILE A 44 8.13 3.93 -8.93
CA ILE A 44 8.11 5.20 -9.66
C ILE A 44 8.83 6.27 -8.86
N ASN A 45 9.69 7.01 -9.52
CA ASN A 45 10.30 8.23 -9.03
C ASN A 45 10.32 9.27 -10.15
N ASP A 46 9.95 10.50 -9.84
CA ASP A 46 9.86 11.61 -10.82
C ASP A 46 9.05 11.20 -12.07
N GLY A 47 7.89 10.58 -11.84
CA GLY A 47 6.98 10.14 -12.87
C GLY A 47 7.47 8.97 -13.75
N LYS A 48 8.63 8.41 -13.46
CA LYS A 48 9.27 7.36 -14.28
C LYS A 48 9.53 6.09 -13.47
N PRO A 49 9.31 4.89 -14.07
CA PRO A 49 9.71 3.65 -13.44
C PRO A 49 11.24 3.55 -13.41
N PHE A 50 11.79 3.23 -12.25
CA PHE A 50 13.23 2.99 -12.09
C PHE A 50 13.55 1.56 -11.64
N LYS A 51 12.52 0.81 -11.21
CA LYS A 51 12.64 -0.61 -10.89
C LYS A 51 11.34 -1.31 -11.25
N THR A 52 11.44 -2.47 -11.89
CA THR A 52 10.30 -3.30 -12.28
C THR A 52 10.52 -4.71 -11.75
N TYR A 53 9.47 -5.26 -11.16
CA TYR A 53 9.43 -6.62 -10.67
C TYR A 53 8.35 -7.39 -11.42
N ARG A 54 8.61 -8.66 -11.70
CA ARG A 54 7.58 -9.59 -12.11
C ARG A 54 6.80 -10.03 -10.87
N ILE A 55 5.49 -10.12 -10.98
CA ILE A 55 4.61 -10.46 -9.86
C ILE A 55 3.61 -11.55 -10.23
N SER A 56 3.22 -12.33 -9.21
CA SER A 56 2.07 -13.21 -9.27
C SER A 56 0.85 -12.47 -8.71
N LEU A 57 -0.32 -12.79 -9.23
CA LEU A 57 -1.61 -12.26 -8.80
C LEU A 57 -2.50 -13.38 -8.25
N GLY A 58 -3.62 -13.01 -7.65
CA GLY A 58 -4.65 -13.97 -7.25
C GLY A 58 -5.16 -14.79 -8.43
N LYS A 59 -5.78 -15.94 -8.15
CA LYS A 59 -6.22 -16.92 -9.17
C LYS A 59 -7.28 -16.38 -10.14
N ASN A 60 -7.93 -15.28 -9.82
CA ASN A 60 -8.89 -14.60 -10.68
C ASN A 60 -8.46 -13.14 -10.88
N PRO A 61 -7.43 -12.87 -11.70
CA PRO A 61 -6.80 -11.55 -11.75
C PRO A 61 -7.58 -10.48 -12.51
N LYS A 62 -8.57 -10.86 -13.31
CA LYS A 62 -9.32 -9.92 -14.14
C LYS A 62 -10.39 -9.18 -13.33
N GLY A 63 -10.40 -7.86 -13.47
CA GLY A 63 -11.38 -7.00 -12.82
C GLY A 63 -11.04 -6.65 -11.38
N HIS A 64 -11.77 -5.69 -10.85
CA HIS A 64 -11.63 -5.20 -9.50
C HIS A 64 -12.14 -6.21 -8.47
N LYS A 65 -11.49 -6.24 -7.30
CA LYS A 65 -11.98 -7.00 -6.14
C LYS A 65 -13.27 -6.40 -5.60
N LEU A 66 -14.29 -7.24 -5.44
CA LEU A 66 -15.63 -6.81 -5.03
C LEU A 66 -16.11 -7.47 -3.73
N ILE A 67 -15.86 -8.76 -3.57
CA ILE A 67 -16.33 -9.56 -2.46
C ILE A 67 -15.24 -10.45 -1.88
N GLU A 68 -15.41 -10.82 -0.62
CA GLU A 68 -14.53 -11.77 0.04
C GLU A 68 -14.54 -13.11 -0.71
N GLY A 69 -13.36 -13.67 -0.93
CA GLY A 69 -13.19 -14.97 -1.59
C GLY A 69 -13.26 -14.94 -3.12
N ASP A 70 -13.43 -13.80 -3.77
CA ASP A 70 -13.46 -13.68 -5.23
C ASP A 70 -12.09 -13.91 -5.90
N ARG A 71 -11.02 -13.98 -5.09
CA ARG A 71 -9.64 -14.20 -5.53
C ARG A 71 -9.11 -13.14 -6.50
N ARG A 72 -9.71 -11.94 -6.45
CA ARG A 72 -9.31 -10.79 -7.26
C ARG A 72 -8.37 -9.88 -6.51
N THR A 73 -7.54 -9.19 -7.27
CA THR A 73 -6.70 -8.10 -6.80
C THR A 73 -7.43 -6.78 -7.02
N PRO A 74 -7.49 -5.88 -6.01
CA PRO A 74 -8.12 -4.57 -6.16
C PRO A 74 -7.52 -3.76 -7.31
N GLU A 75 -8.33 -2.92 -7.92
CA GLU A 75 -7.93 -1.91 -8.89
C GLU A 75 -8.31 -0.53 -8.35
N GLY A 76 -7.41 0.43 -8.47
CA GLY A 76 -7.61 1.78 -7.98
C GLY A 76 -6.42 2.32 -7.20
N LEU A 77 -6.65 3.36 -6.43
CA LEU A 77 -5.64 4.02 -5.62
C LEU A 77 -5.78 3.62 -4.15
N TYR A 78 -4.70 3.10 -3.61
CA TYR A 78 -4.60 2.63 -2.23
C TYR A 78 -3.30 3.09 -1.60
N TRP A 79 -3.25 3.05 -0.28
CA TRP A 79 -2.03 3.25 0.49
C TRP A 79 -1.40 1.91 0.85
N ILE A 80 -0.09 1.89 0.99
CA ILE A 80 0.62 0.88 1.76
C ILE A 80 0.64 1.41 3.18
N ASP A 81 -0.26 0.92 4.03
CA ASP A 81 -0.56 1.53 5.33
C ASP A 81 0.19 0.90 6.50
N TRP A 82 0.62 -0.36 6.37
CA TRP A 82 1.49 -1.00 7.35
C TRP A 82 2.27 -2.16 6.71
N ARG A 83 3.30 -2.59 7.40
CA ARG A 83 4.15 -3.72 7.00
C ARG A 83 4.52 -4.58 8.18
N LYS A 84 4.80 -5.84 7.94
CA LYS A 84 5.28 -6.79 8.92
C LYS A 84 6.29 -7.75 8.33
N THR A 85 7.19 -8.24 9.17
CA THR A 85 8.02 -9.40 8.84
C THR A 85 7.19 -10.67 9.04
N SER A 86 7.34 -11.61 8.13
CA SER A 86 6.66 -12.91 8.14
C SER A 86 7.68 -14.01 7.92
N GLU A 87 7.62 -15.06 8.72
CA GLU A 87 8.48 -16.23 8.55
C GLU A 87 8.21 -16.94 7.21
N ARG A 88 6.97 -16.89 6.74
CA ARG A 88 6.56 -17.53 5.49
C ARG A 88 6.83 -16.69 4.25
N PHE A 89 6.66 -15.37 4.33
CA PHE A 89 6.67 -14.48 3.17
C PHE A 89 7.75 -13.40 3.25
N ASN A 90 8.68 -13.50 4.19
CA ASN A 90 9.68 -12.49 4.50
C ASN A 90 9.03 -11.16 4.91
N LEU A 91 8.98 -10.19 4.04
CA LEU A 91 8.29 -8.92 4.27
C LEU A 91 6.92 -8.93 3.58
N ALA A 92 5.91 -8.52 4.31
CA ALA A 92 4.56 -8.30 3.78
C ALA A 92 4.12 -6.86 4.02
N MET A 93 3.60 -6.22 2.98
CA MET A 93 3.10 -4.84 2.99
C MET A 93 1.60 -4.85 2.72
N HIS A 94 0.83 -4.28 3.62
CA HIS A 94 -0.62 -4.23 3.53
C HIS A 94 -1.09 -3.09 2.63
N ILE A 95 -2.08 -3.38 1.81
CA ILE A 95 -2.79 -2.40 0.97
C ILE A 95 -4.08 -1.99 1.67
N SER A 96 -4.38 -0.70 1.68
CA SER A 96 -5.56 -0.11 2.34
C SER A 96 -6.90 -0.44 1.67
N TYR A 97 -7.05 -1.67 1.19
CA TYR A 97 -8.33 -2.20 0.69
C TYR A 97 -9.10 -2.86 1.85
N PRO A 98 -10.41 -2.69 1.98
CA PRO A 98 -11.27 -1.79 1.20
C PRO A 98 -11.08 -0.31 1.59
N ASN A 99 -11.06 0.57 0.61
CA ASN A 99 -11.13 2.00 0.87
C ASN A 99 -12.59 2.43 1.13
N ILE A 100 -12.81 3.74 1.36
CA ILE A 100 -14.16 4.26 1.66
C ILE A 100 -15.17 3.92 0.55
N SER A 101 -14.77 4.02 -0.71
CA SER A 101 -15.63 3.71 -1.85
C SER A 101 -15.96 2.23 -1.94
N ASP A 102 -14.97 1.36 -1.74
CA ASP A 102 -15.17 -0.09 -1.71
C ASP A 102 -16.12 -0.51 -0.60
N ALA A 103 -15.92 0.03 0.61
CA ALA A 103 -16.76 -0.27 1.76
C ALA A 103 -18.19 0.23 1.56
N ALA A 104 -18.37 1.42 0.99
CA ALA A 104 -19.71 1.98 0.71
C ALA A 104 -20.45 1.14 -0.34
N ARG A 105 -19.78 0.72 -1.41
CA ARG A 105 -20.34 -0.18 -2.42
C ARG A 105 -20.76 -1.52 -1.79
N ALA A 106 -19.85 -2.17 -1.06
CA ALA A 106 -20.12 -3.45 -0.43
C ALA A 106 -21.33 -3.38 0.52
N ARG A 107 -21.47 -2.30 1.28
CA ARG A 107 -22.60 -2.07 2.16
C ARG A 107 -23.91 -1.94 1.38
N ARG A 108 -23.92 -1.19 0.26
CA ARG A 108 -25.10 -1.07 -0.60
C ARG A 108 -25.52 -2.40 -1.22
N GLU A 109 -24.57 -3.22 -1.55
CA GLU A 109 -24.78 -4.54 -2.16
C GLU A 109 -25.02 -5.66 -1.13
N GLY A 110 -24.89 -5.35 0.17
CA GLY A 110 -25.08 -6.32 1.25
C GLY A 110 -24.04 -7.44 1.26
N VAL A 111 -22.81 -7.15 0.81
CA VAL A 111 -21.73 -8.13 0.74
C VAL A 111 -20.53 -7.73 1.59
N LYS A 112 -19.70 -8.70 1.95
CA LYS A 112 -18.41 -8.46 2.59
C LYS A 112 -17.35 -8.22 1.51
N PRO A 113 -16.61 -7.09 1.53
CA PRO A 113 -15.60 -6.81 0.50
C PRO A 113 -14.35 -7.69 0.64
N GLY A 114 -14.11 -8.27 1.82
CA GLY A 114 -12.86 -8.89 2.19
C GLY A 114 -11.81 -7.88 2.65
N SER A 115 -10.62 -8.36 2.96
CA SER A 115 -9.51 -7.57 3.47
C SER A 115 -8.19 -8.31 3.29
N MET A 116 -7.13 -7.85 3.97
CA MET A 116 -5.81 -8.51 4.01
C MET A 116 -5.19 -8.69 2.62
N ILE A 117 -5.29 -7.66 1.80
CA ILE A 117 -4.56 -7.60 0.53
C ILE A 117 -3.13 -7.15 0.81
N MET A 118 -2.18 -7.97 0.38
CA MET A 118 -0.78 -7.79 0.71
C MET A 118 0.09 -7.84 -0.55
N ILE A 119 1.14 -7.04 -0.55
CA ILE A 119 2.33 -7.26 -1.38
C ILE A 119 3.33 -8.01 -0.50
N HIS A 120 3.76 -9.19 -0.92
CA HIS A 120 4.67 -10.02 -0.12
C HIS A 120 5.65 -10.80 -0.98
N GLY A 121 6.72 -11.28 -0.35
CA GLY A 121 7.68 -12.15 -0.99
C GLY A 121 7.11 -13.54 -1.25
N THR A 122 7.81 -14.28 -2.07
CA THR A 122 7.54 -15.70 -2.34
C THR A 122 7.93 -16.53 -1.12
N PRO A 123 7.13 -17.53 -0.71
CA PRO A 123 7.57 -18.49 0.29
C PRO A 123 8.80 -19.25 -0.19
N ASP A 124 9.78 -19.45 0.69
CA ASP A 124 11.03 -20.17 0.38
C ASP A 124 10.81 -21.65 -0.04
N THR A 125 9.60 -22.16 0.17
CA THR A 125 9.21 -23.56 -0.10
C THR A 125 8.46 -23.75 -1.41
N GLU A 126 8.17 -22.67 -2.14
CA GLU A 126 7.47 -22.76 -3.42
C GLU A 126 8.43 -22.53 -4.58
N ASP A 127 8.70 -23.58 -5.34
CA ASP A 127 9.33 -23.49 -6.64
C ASP A 127 8.33 -22.81 -7.59
N TYR A 128 8.51 -21.51 -7.81
CA TYR A 128 7.80 -20.85 -8.91
C TYR A 128 8.48 -21.23 -10.21
N PRO A 129 7.77 -21.86 -11.14
CA PRO A 129 8.36 -22.12 -12.45
C PRO A 129 8.78 -20.78 -13.06
N GLU A 130 10.03 -20.71 -13.45
CA GLU A 130 10.53 -19.59 -14.24
C GLU A 130 9.69 -19.50 -15.52
N GLN A 131 8.86 -18.46 -15.62
CA GLN A 131 8.03 -18.17 -16.78
C GLN A 131 8.70 -17.13 -17.63
#